data_f19a92ae089d8092eb0a6358e41957b3
#
_entry.id   f19a92ae089d8092eb0a6358e41957b3
#
_cell.length_a   1.000
_cell.length_b   1.000
_cell.length_c   1.000
_cell.angle_alpha   90.00
_cell.angle_beta   90.00
_cell.angle_gamma   90.00
#
_symmetry.space_group_name_H-M   'P 1'
#
loop_
_entity.id
_entity.type
_entity.pdbx_description
1 polymer ?
#
loop_
_entity_poly.entity_id
_entity_poly.type
_entity_poly.pdbx_seq_one_letter_code
_entity_poly.pdbx_strand_id
1 'polypeptide(L)'
;MIILGVDPGLTRCGVGVIEAGAYRRLSFIHVDVVRSDPKMSQDLRLLAIYNGLVEKIERFAPDTVSIERVFAQENRNTVLGTAQAAGLAMLAAAQRGIPVALHTPTESKMAITGNGKAEKIQMERMVARMLGLNTLPKPADAA
;
A
#
# COMPACT_ATOMS: atom_id res chain seq x y z
N MET A 1 -8.58 -11.28 -10.40
CA MET A 1 -7.20 -10.77 -10.18
C MET A 1 -7.07 -10.26 -8.75
N ILE A 2 -6.12 -10.75 -8.02
CA ILE A 2 -5.81 -10.28 -6.67
C ILE A 2 -4.72 -9.22 -6.75
N ILE A 3 -4.99 -8.06 -6.16
CA ILE A 3 -4.09 -6.91 -6.16
C ILE A 3 -3.72 -6.59 -4.71
N LEU A 4 -2.42 -6.52 -4.44
CA LEU A 4 -1.89 -6.08 -3.15
C LEU A 4 -1.33 -4.68 -3.32
N GLY A 5 -1.92 -3.73 -2.61
CA GLY A 5 -1.47 -2.33 -2.60
C GLY A 5 -0.59 -2.04 -1.41
N VAL A 6 0.45 -1.25 -1.63
CA VAL A 6 1.39 -0.86 -0.58
C VAL A 6 1.50 0.66 -0.53
N ASP A 7 1.26 1.21 0.65
CA ASP A 7 1.58 2.61 0.99
C ASP A 7 2.88 2.57 1.81
N PRO A 8 4.03 2.88 1.18
CA PRO A 8 5.32 2.64 1.81
C PRO A 8 5.59 3.56 3.01
N GLY A 9 6.08 2.96 4.08
CA GLY A 9 6.54 3.68 5.26
C GLY A 9 7.43 2.77 6.11
N LEU A 10 8.44 3.32 6.75
CA LEU A 10 9.36 2.54 7.57
C LEU A 10 8.78 2.21 8.94
N THR A 11 8.07 3.15 9.57
CA THR A 11 7.39 2.94 10.85
C THR A 11 6.06 2.25 10.65
N ARG A 12 5.31 2.67 9.64
CA ARG A 12 3.99 2.16 9.30
C ARG A 12 3.92 1.98 7.78
N CYS A 13 3.83 0.76 7.33
CA CYS A 13 3.69 0.42 5.93
C CYS A 13 2.28 -0.14 5.71
N GLY A 14 1.42 0.63 5.05
CA GLY A 14 0.04 0.23 4.79
C GLY A 14 -0.03 -0.85 3.72
N VAL A 15 -0.88 -1.84 3.94
CA VAL A 15 -1.13 -2.93 2.98
C VAL A 15 -2.64 -3.12 2.84
N GLY A 16 -3.11 -3.11 1.61
CA GLY A 16 -4.49 -3.45 1.27
C GLY A 16 -4.52 -4.55 0.22
N VAL A 17 -5.46 -5.46 0.33
CA VAL A 17 -5.65 -6.54 -0.64
C VAL A 17 -7.09 -6.53 -1.12
N ILE A 18 -7.26 -6.50 -2.43
CA ILE A 18 -8.57 -6.54 -3.07
C ILE A 18 -8.58 -7.57 -4.19
N GLU A 19 -9.75 -8.00 -4.56
CA GLU A 19 -9.97 -8.80 -5.76
C GLU A 19 -10.72 -7.96 -6.80
N ALA A 20 -10.17 -7.89 -8.00
CA ALA A 20 -10.81 -7.26 -9.15
C ALA A 20 -11.44 -8.35 -10.01
N GLY A 21 -12.75 -8.34 -10.09
CA GLY A 21 -13.53 -9.28 -10.90
C GLY A 21 -14.00 -8.69 -12.21
N ALA A 22 -14.88 -9.42 -12.91
CA ALA A 22 -15.49 -8.96 -14.16
C ALA A 22 -16.38 -7.73 -13.91
N TYR A 23 -16.57 -6.91 -14.96
CA TYR A 23 -17.44 -5.73 -14.95
C TYR A 23 -17.05 -4.69 -13.87
N ARG A 24 -15.75 -4.49 -13.64
CA ARG A 24 -15.21 -3.53 -12.66
C ARG A 24 -15.65 -3.81 -11.22
N ARG A 25 -16.06 -5.04 -10.92
CA ARG A 25 -16.43 -5.43 -9.56
C ARG A 25 -15.16 -5.54 -8.70
N LEU A 26 -15.16 -4.85 -7.56
CA LEU A 26 -14.07 -4.90 -6.60
C LEU A 26 -14.58 -5.52 -5.29
N SER A 27 -13.78 -6.41 -4.73
CA SER A 27 -14.08 -7.05 -3.45
C SER A 27 -12.94 -6.84 -2.46
N PHE A 28 -13.28 -6.45 -1.24
CA PHE A 28 -12.32 -6.30 -0.15
C PHE A 28 -11.87 -7.67 0.35
N ILE A 29 -10.56 -7.84 0.52
CA ILE A 29 -9.99 -9.07 1.09
C ILE A 29 -9.36 -8.79 2.45
N HIS A 30 -8.43 -7.82 2.52
CA HIS A 30 -7.65 -7.58 3.74
C HIS A 30 -7.09 -6.16 3.78
N VAL A 31 -6.91 -5.64 4.99
CA VAL A 31 -6.21 -4.38 5.24
C VAL A 31 -5.41 -4.51 6.53
N ASP A 32 -4.17 -4.05 6.52
CA ASP A 32 -3.29 -4.11 7.67
C ASP A 32 -2.18 -3.06 7.56
N VAL A 33 -1.44 -2.88 8.64
CA VAL A 33 -0.24 -2.06 8.68
C VAL A 33 0.92 -2.92 9.18
N VAL A 34 1.96 -3.02 8.36
CA VAL A 34 3.24 -3.62 8.76
C VAL A 34 4.05 -2.55 9.48
N ARG A 35 4.54 -2.86 10.67
CA ARG A 35 5.21 -1.88 11.54
C ARG A 35 6.63 -2.28 11.85
N SER A 36 7.47 -1.26 12.12
CA SER A 36 8.76 -1.46 12.76
C SER A 36 8.90 -0.51 13.95
N ASP A 37 9.66 -0.93 14.96
CA ASP A 37 9.91 -0.12 16.15
C ASP A 37 10.95 0.96 15.85
N PRO A 38 10.64 2.26 16.01
CA PRO A 38 11.59 3.34 15.78
C PRO A 38 12.86 3.28 16.65
N LYS A 39 12.82 2.55 17.75
CA LYS A 39 13.98 2.35 18.65
C LYS A 39 14.96 1.31 18.14
N MET A 40 14.55 0.46 17.21
CA MET A 40 15.41 -0.55 16.63
C MET A 40 16.39 0.07 15.64
N SER A 41 17.51 -0.63 15.39
CA SER A 41 18.45 -0.21 14.34
C SER A 41 17.82 -0.27 12.96
N GLN A 42 18.36 0.52 12.02
CA GLN A 42 17.79 0.66 10.68
C GLN A 42 17.68 -0.68 9.95
N ASP A 43 18.72 -1.51 10.05
CA ASP A 43 18.74 -2.83 9.42
C ASP A 43 17.64 -3.74 9.95
N LEU A 44 17.40 -3.75 11.25
CA LEU A 44 16.35 -4.55 11.86
C LEU A 44 14.96 -4.01 11.55
N ARG A 45 14.82 -2.69 11.42
CA ARG A 45 13.56 -2.09 10.98
C ARG A 45 13.23 -2.50 9.55
N LEU A 46 14.21 -2.46 8.66
CA LEU A 46 14.04 -2.90 7.28
C LEU A 46 13.67 -4.39 7.22
N LEU A 47 14.32 -5.21 8.04
CA LEU A 47 14.01 -6.64 8.13
C LEU A 47 12.56 -6.88 8.58
N ALA A 48 12.10 -6.14 9.58
CA ALA A 48 10.72 -6.25 10.08
C ALA A 48 9.70 -5.90 8.99
N ILE A 49 9.91 -4.81 8.26
CA ILE A 49 9.03 -4.41 7.16
C ILE A 49 9.08 -5.44 6.04
N TYR A 50 10.26 -5.87 5.63
CA TYR A 50 10.42 -6.89 4.59
C TYR A 50 9.70 -8.19 4.95
N ASN A 51 9.91 -8.71 6.15
CA ASN A 51 9.26 -9.93 6.60
C ASN A 51 7.74 -9.81 6.65
N GLY A 52 7.23 -8.66 7.08
CA GLY A 52 5.80 -8.39 7.09
C GLY A 52 5.19 -8.35 5.68
N LEU A 53 5.88 -7.70 4.74
CA LEU A 53 5.45 -7.66 3.34
C LEU A 53 5.49 -9.04 2.69
N VAL A 54 6.55 -9.81 2.94
CA VAL A 54 6.67 -11.19 2.44
C VAL A 54 5.52 -12.06 2.97
N GLU A 55 5.20 -11.95 4.25
CA GLU A 55 4.08 -12.69 4.84
C GLU A 55 2.77 -12.38 4.13
N LYS A 56 2.48 -11.11 3.85
CA LYS A 56 1.28 -10.73 3.13
C LYS A 56 1.27 -11.24 1.69
N ILE A 57 2.38 -11.13 0.99
CA ILE A 57 2.50 -11.61 -0.39
C ILE A 57 2.30 -13.13 -0.45
N GLU A 58 2.92 -13.88 0.45
CA GLU A 58 2.76 -15.33 0.47
C GLU A 58 1.35 -15.76 0.87
N ARG A 59 0.76 -15.08 1.83
CA ARG A 59 -0.57 -15.39 2.33
C ARG A 59 -1.65 -15.17 1.26
N PHE A 60 -1.59 -14.08 0.52
CA PHE A 60 -2.64 -13.69 -0.42
C PHE A 60 -2.31 -14.03 -1.87
N ALA A 61 -1.09 -14.38 -2.18
CA ALA A 61 -0.62 -14.74 -3.53
C ALA A 61 -1.16 -13.78 -4.61
N PRO A 62 -0.85 -12.47 -4.52
CA PRO A 62 -1.40 -11.50 -5.46
C PRO A 62 -0.86 -11.70 -6.87
N ASP A 63 -1.69 -11.35 -7.85
CA ASP A 63 -1.30 -11.35 -9.26
C ASP A 63 -0.46 -10.13 -9.63
N THR A 64 -0.62 -9.04 -8.88
CA THR A 64 0.16 -7.82 -9.04
C THR A 64 0.30 -7.10 -7.72
N VAL A 65 1.41 -6.38 -7.56
CA VAL A 65 1.65 -5.50 -6.40
C VAL A 65 1.66 -4.06 -6.92
N SER A 66 0.81 -3.24 -6.33
CA SER A 66 0.71 -1.81 -6.65
C SER A 66 1.34 -1.01 -5.51
N ILE A 67 2.28 -0.14 -5.85
CA ILE A 67 3.04 0.63 -4.84
C ILE A 67 2.89 2.11 -5.13
N GLU A 68 2.60 2.89 -4.10
CA GLU A 68 2.59 4.34 -4.21
C GLU A 68 4.01 4.85 -4.43
N ARG A 69 4.18 5.66 -5.47
CA ARG A 69 5.48 6.24 -5.80
C ARG A 69 5.86 7.31 -4.81
N VAL A 70 7.09 7.23 -4.33
CA VAL A 70 7.65 8.19 -3.36
C VAL A 70 8.19 9.42 -4.06
N PHE A 71 7.85 10.61 -3.56
CA PHE A 71 8.40 11.88 -4.01
C PHE A 71 9.27 12.52 -2.93
N ALA A 72 10.41 13.09 -3.35
CA ALA A 72 11.39 13.70 -2.46
C ALA A 72 11.00 15.12 -1.97
N GLN A 73 9.77 15.56 -2.23
CA GLN A 73 9.38 16.96 -2.02
C GLN A 73 8.85 17.29 -0.62
N GLU A 74 8.49 16.28 0.17
CA GLU A 74 7.87 16.54 1.47
C GLU A 74 8.91 16.42 2.59
N ASN A 75 8.82 15.68 3.58
CA ASN A 75 9.70 15.69 4.73
C ASN A 75 10.99 14.88 4.49
N ARG A 76 12.17 15.53 4.46
CA ARG A 76 13.47 14.87 4.24
C ARG A 76 13.75 13.76 5.26
N ASN A 77 13.25 13.90 6.48
CA ASN A 77 13.52 12.92 7.54
C ASN A 77 12.76 11.58 7.32
N THR A 78 11.67 11.61 6.57
CA THR A 78 10.86 10.41 6.29
C THR A 78 11.05 9.87 4.89
N VAL A 79 11.55 10.67 3.95
CA VAL A 79 11.70 10.29 2.53
C VAL A 79 12.59 9.06 2.35
N LEU A 80 13.74 9.01 3.02
CA LEU A 80 14.66 7.87 2.90
C LEU A 80 14.01 6.57 3.40
N GLY A 81 13.38 6.61 4.56
CA GLY A 81 12.69 5.44 5.11
C GLY A 81 11.55 4.97 4.22
N THR A 82 10.78 5.91 3.70
CA THR A 82 9.68 5.61 2.78
C THR A 82 10.19 4.99 1.48
N ALA A 83 11.27 5.55 0.90
CA ALA A 83 11.89 5.01 -0.30
C ALA A 83 12.46 3.61 -0.06
N GLN A 84 13.08 3.37 1.09
CA GLN A 84 13.59 2.05 1.46
C GLN A 84 12.44 1.04 1.58
N ALA A 85 11.36 1.40 2.24
CA ALA A 85 10.18 0.53 2.36
C ALA A 85 9.57 0.20 0.99
N ALA A 86 9.48 1.18 0.09
CA ALA A 86 9.04 0.96 -1.28
C ALA A 86 9.95 -0.03 -2.02
N GLY A 87 11.27 0.12 -1.86
CA GLY A 87 12.25 -0.81 -2.43
C GLY A 87 12.09 -2.23 -1.92
N LEU A 88 11.80 -2.40 -0.63
CA LEU A 88 11.56 -3.72 -0.04
C LEU A 88 10.30 -4.37 -0.62
N ALA A 89 9.24 -3.60 -0.84
CA ALA A 89 8.02 -4.11 -1.47
C ALA A 89 8.29 -4.55 -2.91
N MET A 90 9.03 -3.76 -3.68
CA MET A 90 9.44 -4.13 -5.04
C MET A 90 10.28 -5.39 -5.05
N LEU A 91 11.26 -5.49 -4.16
CA LEU A 91 12.13 -6.65 -4.05
C LEU A 91 11.34 -7.92 -3.71
N ALA A 92 10.46 -7.83 -2.74
CA ALA A 92 9.63 -8.97 -2.32
C ALA A 92 8.75 -9.49 -3.46
N ALA A 93 8.16 -8.59 -4.24
CA ALA A 93 7.37 -8.95 -5.42
C ALA A 93 8.25 -9.56 -6.53
N ALA A 94 9.38 -8.93 -6.83
CA ALA A 94 10.29 -9.38 -7.88
C ALA A 94 10.86 -10.76 -7.60
N GLN A 95 11.21 -11.06 -6.36
CA GLN A 95 11.69 -12.38 -5.94
C GLN A 95 10.70 -13.50 -6.25
N ARG A 96 9.42 -13.17 -6.33
CA ARG A 96 8.34 -14.13 -6.57
C ARG A 96 7.76 -14.02 -7.99
N GLY A 97 8.42 -13.24 -8.85
CA GLY A 97 7.98 -13.06 -10.22
C GLY A 97 6.64 -12.32 -10.36
N ILE A 98 6.24 -11.54 -9.35
CA ILE A 98 4.99 -10.80 -9.37
C ILE A 98 5.21 -9.42 -9.98
N PRO A 99 4.42 -9.02 -11.00
CA PRO A 99 4.54 -7.69 -11.59
C PRO A 99 4.28 -6.57 -10.59
N VAL A 100 5.04 -5.47 -10.72
CA VAL A 100 4.89 -4.29 -9.88
C VAL A 100 4.39 -3.12 -10.73
N ALA A 101 3.37 -2.43 -10.25
CA ALA A 101 2.87 -1.18 -10.79
C ALA A 101 3.15 -0.04 -9.80
N LEU A 102 3.63 1.09 -10.30
CA LEU A 102 3.89 2.29 -9.49
C LEU A 102 2.87 3.36 -9.82
N HIS A 103 2.28 3.97 -8.81
CA HIS A 103 1.29 5.03 -8.95
C HIS A 103 1.63 6.23 -8.08
N THR A 104 1.45 7.43 -8.62
CA THR A 104 1.58 8.66 -7.81
C THR A 104 0.32 8.87 -6.96
N PRO A 105 0.43 9.61 -5.83
CA PRO A 105 -0.77 9.98 -5.06
C PRO A 105 -1.82 10.70 -5.90
N THR A 106 -1.37 11.60 -6.79
CA THR A 106 -2.27 12.33 -7.69
C THR A 106 -3.00 11.40 -8.66
N GLU A 107 -2.29 10.44 -9.27
CA GLU A 107 -2.90 9.43 -10.14
C GLU A 107 -3.95 8.61 -9.40
N SER A 108 -3.66 8.19 -8.17
CA SER A 108 -4.58 7.41 -7.35
C SER A 108 -5.83 8.22 -7.00
N LYS A 109 -5.65 9.47 -6.59
CA LYS A 109 -6.76 10.37 -6.28
C LYS A 109 -7.64 10.63 -7.50
N MET A 110 -7.03 10.87 -8.66
CA MET A 110 -7.76 11.08 -9.91
C MET A 110 -8.55 9.83 -10.31
N ALA A 111 -7.93 8.66 -10.23
CA ALA A 111 -8.59 7.40 -10.61
C ALA A 111 -9.78 7.07 -9.72
N ILE A 112 -9.70 7.36 -8.43
CA ILE A 112 -10.72 6.98 -7.44
C ILE A 112 -11.81 8.05 -7.33
N THR A 113 -11.45 9.34 -7.24
CA THR A 113 -12.39 10.42 -6.98
C THR A 113 -12.68 11.31 -8.18
N GLY A 114 -11.89 11.21 -9.25
CA GLY A 114 -11.95 12.14 -10.38
C GLY A 114 -11.30 13.50 -10.08
N ASN A 115 -10.64 13.64 -8.92
CA ASN A 115 -9.98 14.86 -8.48
C ASN A 115 -8.58 14.56 -7.92
N GLY A 116 -7.53 14.95 -8.65
CA GLY A 116 -6.14 14.74 -8.25
C GLY A 116 -5.70 15.47 -6.97
N LYS A 117 -6.55 16.38 -6.47
CA LYS A 117 -6.33 17.12 -5.22
C LYS A 117 -7.28 16.69 -4.09
N ALA A 118 -7.93 15.55 -4.23
CA ALA A 118 -8.86 15.05 -3.22
C ALA A 118 -8.20 14.88 -1.86
N GLU A 119 -8.94 15.22 -0.80
CA GLU A 119 -8.48 15.03 0.58
C GLU A 119 -8.58 13.57 1.00
N LYS A 120 -7.81 13.20 2.03
CA LYS A 120 -7.76 11.82 2.55
C LYS A 120 -9.16 11.28 2.87
N ILE A 121 -10.00 12.07 3.54
CA ILE A 121 -11.36 11.63 3.87
C ILE A 121 -12.22 11.35 2.64
N GLN A 122 -12.05 12.11 1.56
CA GLN A 122 -12.75 11.87 0.30
C GLN A 122 -12.31 10.54 -0.32
N MET A 123 -11.00 10.27 -0.29
CA MET A 123 -10.44 8.99 -0.75
C MET A 123 -11.00 7.82 0.04
N GLU A 124 -10.97 7.91 1.36
CA GLU A 124 -11.46 6.86 2.26
C GLU A 124 -12.93 6.54 2.02
N ARG A 125 -13.76 7.58 1.89
CA ARG A 125 -15.20 7.43 1.62
C ARG A 125 -15.46 6.77 0.28
N MET A 126 -14.74 7.17 -0.75
CA MET A 126 -14.90 6.59 -2.09
C MET A 126 -14.43 5.14 -2.12
N VAL A 127 -13.31 4.82 -1.49
CA VAL A 127 -12.81 3.44 -1.37
C VAL A 127 -13.82 2.57 -0.63
N ALA A 128 -14.35 3.03 0.50
CA ALA A 128 -15.38 2.31 1.24
C ALA A 128 -16.61 2.04 0.37
N ARG A 129 -17.03 3.03 -0.40
CA ARG A 129 -18.18 2.89 -1.31
C ARG A 129 -17.92 1.89 -2.43
N MET A 130 -16.74 1.98 -3.07
CA MET A 130 -16.35 1.08 -4.17
C MET A 130 -16.24 -0.37 -3.71
N LEU A 131 -15.80 -0.59 -2.47
CA LEU A 131 -15.64 -1.92 -1.88
C LEU A 131 -16.89 -2.39 -1.12
N GLY A 132 -17.94 -1.57 -1.06
CA GLY A 132 -19.18 -1.92 -0.35
C GLY A 132 -19.02 -2.03 1.16
N LEU A 133 -18.10 -1.27 1.75
CA LEU A 133 -17.84 -1.29 3.20
C LEU A 133 -18.85 -0.42 3.94
N ASN A 134 -19.34 -0.88 5.09
CA ASN A 134 -20.27 -0.14 5.94
C ASN A 134 -19.58 0.94 6.78
N THR A 135 -18.27 0.79 6.99
CA THR A 135 -17.43 1.73 7.74
C THR A 135 -16.18 2.06 6.93
N LEU A 136 -15.52 3.16 7.30
CA LEU A 136 -14.24 3.52 6.66
C LEU A 136 -13.19 2.44 6.95
N PRO A 137 -12.31 2.13 5.96
CA PRO A 137 -11.25 1.15 6.18
C PRO A 137 -10.35 1.55 7.36
N LYS A 138 -10.02 0.57 8.19
CA LYS A 138 -9.10 0.76 9.33
C LYS A 138 -8.02 -0.31 9.30
N PRO A 139 -6.79 0.04 9.65
CA PRO A 139 -6.35 1.39 10.02
C PRO A 139 -6.34 2.34 8.80
N ALA A 140 -6.53 3.64 9.06
CA ALA A 140 -6.65 4.65 7.99
C ALA A 140 -5.42 4.71 7.07
N ASP A 141 -4.25 4.39 7.59
CA ASP A 141 -2.99 4.39 6.83
C ASP A 141 -2.92 3.28 5.78
N ALA A 142 -3.80 2.31 5.86
CA ALA A 142 -3.87 1.20 4.90
C ALA A 142 -5.05 1.35 3.92
N ALA A 143 -5.82 2.41 4.06
CA ALA A 143 -6.94 2.69 3.16
C ALA A 143 -6.44 3.27 1.83
#